data_efa9204c4bfb364f086ae0faaadf597b
#
_entry.id   efa9204c4bfb364f086ae0faaadf597b
#
_cell.length_a   1.000
_cell.length_b   1.000
_cell.length_c   1.000
_cell.angle_alpha   90.00
_cell.angle_beta   90.00
_cell.angle_gamma   90.00
#
_symmetry.space_group_name_H-M   'P 1'
#
loop_
_entity.id
_entity.type
_entity.pdbx_description
1 polymer ?
#
loop_
_entity_poly.entity_id
_entity_poly.type
_entity_poly.pdbx_seq_one_letter_code
_entity_poly.pdbx_strand_id
1 'polypeptide(L)'
;ALIGYGNHGRSHALCLRDSGIEGVLVALRAGSKSRAQAEADGFEVVSLEDAARRADAISLLAADEAHGEIWREAISPNRRPGQALLFCHGFSVEYGLIEAPADCDLILAAPKGPGGMVRKAYEKGAGLIGFWGVAQDGSGEAAALGQAYLAALGCGRAGIIETTFREEALADILGEQAVLVGGLCALAHEGFETLVRAGVGERMAYIDTVHELKYLADLIHERGVAGMFEAISDTAEFGAHEVEPAIREAVRPVFERIAADVASGDFARRWIADYEAGRATLKARRAAAGEHPLESPGAELRALLDTKT
;
A
#
# COMPACT_ATOMS: atom_id res chain seq x y z
N ALA A 1 -17.84 -5.09 8.89
CA ALA A 1 -16.99 -4.27 9.78
C ALA A 1 -15.64 -4.00 9.15
N LEU A 2 -15.07 -2.84 9.46
CA LEU A 2 -13.73 -2.45 9.01
C LEU A 2 -12.82 -2.37 10.25
N ILE A 3 -11.80 -3.21 10.31
CA ILE A 3 -10.83 -3.19 11.42
C ILE A 3 -9.66 -2.27 11.07
N GLY A 4 -9.58 -1.15 11.78
CA GLY A 4 -8.63 -0.06 11.51
C GLY A 4 -9.28 1.10 10.76
N TYR A 5 -8.80 2.33 11.05
CA TYR A 5 -9.29 3.57 10.45
C TYR A 5 -8.13 4.50 10.09
N GLY A 6 -7.12 3.90 9.42
CA GLY A 6 -6.02 4.60 8.77
C GLY A 6 -6.42 5.06 7.36
N ASN A 7 -5.42 5.27 6.49
CA ASN A 7 -5.64 5.75 5.12
C ASN A 7 -6.62 4.86 4.32
N HIS A 8 -6.41 3.53 4.33
CA HIS A 8 -7.33 2.59 3.68
C HIS A 8 -8.65 2.48 4.44
N GLY A 9 -8.62 2.25 5.75
CA GLY A 9 -9.83 2.06 6.55
C GLY A 9 -10.83 3.19 6.41
N ARG A 10 -10.37 4.44 6.51
CA ARG A 10 -11.22 5.61 6.31
C ARG A 10 -11.77 5.68 4.88
N SER A 11 -10.92 5.49 3.89
CA SER A 11 -11.32 5.56 2.49
C SER A 11 -12.35 4.48 2.13
N HIS A 12 -12.12 3.24 2.57
CA HIS A 12 -13.07 2.15 2.36
C HIS A 12 -14.41 2.44 3.05
N ALA A 13 -14.40 2.85 4.32
CA ALA A 13 -15.62 3.16 5.06
C ALA A 13 -16.47 4.22 4.35
N LEU A 14 -15.84 5.32 3.94
CA LEU A 14 -16.52 6.41 3.25
C LEU A 14 -17.06 5.98 1.88
N CYS A 15 -16.30 5.22 1.10
CA CYS A 15 -16.74 4.72 -0.21
C CYS A 15 -17.90 3.73 -0.08
N LEU A 16 -17.83 2.78 0.88
CA LEU A 16 -18.91 1.82 1.14
C LEU A 16 -20.21 2.54 1.51
N ARG A 17 -20.14 3.49 2.46
CA ARG A 17 -21.30 4.30 2.85
C ARG A 17 -21.90 5.06 1.66
N ASP A 18 -21.06 5.76 0.88
CA ASP A 18 -21.51 6.58 -0.24
C ASP A 18 -22.00 5.71 -1.42
N SER A 19 -21.66 4.42 -1.42
CA SER A 19 -22.21 3.40 -2.34
C SER A 19 -23.50 2.77 -1.82
N GLY A 20 -24.05 3.25 -0.70
CA GLY A 20 -25.33 2.80 -0.15
C GLY A 20 -25.24 1.53 0.70
N ILE A 21 -24.05 1.12 1.15
CA ILE A 21 -23.90 -0.01 2.07
C ILE A 21 -24.27 0.45 3.48
N GLU A 22 -25.33 -0.12 4.02
CA GLU A 22 -25.81 0.14 5.36
C GLU A 22 -25.09 -0.70 6.41
N GLY A 23 -25.09 -0.26 7.67
CA GLY A 23 -24.55 -1.03 8.80
C GLY A 23 -23.02 -1.15 8.81
N VAL A 24 -22.31 -0.23 8.18
CA VAL A 24 -20.84 -0.21 8.21
C VAL A 24 -20.35 0.13 9.63
N LEU A 25 -19.68 -0.82 10.26
CA LEU A 25 -19.06 -0.68 11.57
C LEU A 25 -17.57 -0.39 11.42
N VAL A 26 -17.03 0.52 12.24
CA VAL A 26 -15.59 0.74 12.37
C VAL A 26 -15.11 0.13 13.67
N ALA A 27 -14.23 -0.85 13.60
CA ALA A 27 -13.71 -1.54 14.78
C ALA A 27 -12.30 -1.05 15.12
N LEU A 28 -12.13 -0.60 16.37
CA LEU A 28 -10.89 0.00 16.84
C LEU A 28 -10.51 -0.50 18.23
N ARG A 29 -9.21 -0.67 18.46
CA ARG A 29 -8.69 -0.94 19.80
C ARG A 29 -8.99 0.22 20.76
N ALA A 30 -9.09 -0.09 22.04
CA ALA A 30 -9.21 0.93 23.08
C ALA A 30 -8.06 1.94 22.98
N GLY A 31 -8.36 3.23 23.11
CA GLY A 31 -7.37 4.32 23.01
C GLY A 31 -6.88 4.63 21.59
N SER A 32 -7.47 4.07 20.55
CA SER A 32 -7.13 4.41 19.16
C SER A 32 -7.32 5.90 18.89
N LYS A 33 -6.29 6.55 18.36
CA LYS A 33 -6.32 7.97 17.96
C LYS A 33 -7.31 8.24 16.82
N SER A 34 -7.67 7.23 16.04
CA SER A 34 -8.61 7.36 14.91
C SER A 34 -10.08 7.36 15.34
N ARG A 35 -10.40 7.07 16.61
CA ARG A 35 -11.79 6.99 17.10
C ARG A 35 -12.57 8.28 16.85
N ALA A 36 -12.02 9.41 17.29
CA ALA A 36 -12.68 10.70 17.15
C ALA A 36 -12.98 11.04 15.67
N GLN A 37 -12.06 10.68 14.76
CA GLN A 37 -12.27 10.90 13.33
C GLN A 37 -13.36 9.98 12.76
N ALA A 38 -13.41 8.72 13.16
CA ALA A 38 -14.43 7.78 12.70
C ALA A 38 -15.83 8.19 13.17
N GLU A 39 -15.95 8.62 14.43
CA GLU A 39 -17.19 9.16 15.00
C GLU A 39 -17.62 10.47 14.32
N ALA A 40 -16.68 11.37 14.03
CA ALA A 40 -16.95 12.62 13.30
C ALA A 40 -17.36 12.36 11.83
N ASP A 41 -16.84 11.31 11.20
CA ASP A 41 -17.26 10.87 9.87
C ASP A 41 -18.63 10.14 9.89
N GLY A 42 -19.25 9.95 11.08
CA GLY A 42 -20.61 9.41 11.27
C GLY A 42 -20.69 7.88 11.38
N PHE A 43 -19.59 7.19 11.68
CA PHE A 43 -19.58 5.73 11.84
C PHE A 43 -19.79 5.30 13.29
N GLU A 44 -20.51 4.18 13.48
CA GLU A 44 -20.53 3.49 14.76
C GLU A 44 -19.16 2.85 15.01
N VAL A 45 -18.53 3.26 16.14
CA VAL A 45 -17.22 2.72 16.52
C VAL A 45 -17.38 1.70 17.64
N VAL A 46 -17.00 0.45 17.32
CA VAL A 46 -17.14 -0.71 18.21
C VAL A 46 -15.78 -1.29 18.62
N SER A 47 -15.76 -2.25 19.54
CA SER A 47 -14.58 -3.07 19.82
C SER A 47 -14.32 -4.09 18.71
N LEU A 48 -13.13 -4.68 18.68
CA LEU A 48 -12.79 -5.74 17.71
C LEU A 48 -13.67 -6.99 17.94
N GLU A 49 -13.92 -7.33 19.21
CA GLU A 49 -14.75 -8.46 19.61
C GLU A 49 -16.22 -8.25 19.24
N ASP A 50 -16.74 -7.00 19.39
CA ASP A 50 -18.11 -6.70 18.99
C ASP A 50 -18.27 -6.73 17.47
N ALA A 51 -17.27 -6.27 16.72
CA ALA A 51 -17.26 -6.42 15.27
C ALA A 51 -17.30 -7.88 14.86
N ALA A 52 -16.48 -8.74 15.48
CA ALA A 52 -16.45 -10.18 15.21
C ALA A 52 -17.79 -10.85 15.49
N ARG A 53 -18.52 -10.44 16.54
CA ARG A 53 -19.85 -10.98 16.87
C ARG A 53 -20.96 -10.50 15.94
N ARG A 54 -20.87 -9.27 15.43
CA ARG A 54 -21.99 -8.59 14.74
C ARG A 54 -21.89 -8.60 13.22
N ALA A 55 -20.68 -8.52 12.67
CA ALA A 55 -20.48 -8.36 11.24
C ALA A 55 -20.64 -9.67 10.46
N ASP A 56 -21.16 -9.60 9.26
CA ASP A 56 -21.20 -10.72 8.31
C ASP A 56 -19.88 -10.82 7.54
N ALA A 57 -19.29 -9.68 7.24
CA ALA A 57 -17.99 -9.56 6.59
C ALA A 57 -17.07 -8.63 7.39
N ILE A 58 -15.81 -9.00 7.55
CA ILE A 58 -14.78 -8.27 8.30
C ILE A 58 -13.63 -7.94 7.37
N SER A 59 -13.41 -6.66 7.10
CA SER A 59 -12.25 -6.21 6.34
C SER A 59 -11.13 -5.81 7.29
N LEU A 60 -9.97 -6.50 7.20
CA LEU A 60 -8.79 -6.22 8.00
C LEU A 60 -7.98 -5.11 7.30
N LEU A 61 -8.08 -3.89 7.81
CA LEU A 61 -7.41 -2.68 7.30
C LEU A 61 -6.49 -2.04 8.35
N ALA A 62 -6.19 -2.78 9.41
CA ALA A 62 -5.10 -2.50 10.32
C ALA A 62 -3.76 -2.77 9.61
N ALA A 63 -2.64 -2.47 10.27
CA ALA A 63 -1.34 -2.81 9.74
C ALA A 63 -1.15 -4.34 9.69
N ASP A 64 -0.58 -4.85 8.58
CA ASP A 64 -0.51 -6.29 8.28
C ASP A 64 0.14 -7.11 9.39
N GLU A 65 1.20 -6.58 9.99
CA GLU A 65 1.92 -7.20 11.08
C GLU A 65 1.08 -7.40 12.35
N ALA A 66 -0.01 -6.66 12.50
CA ALA A 66 -0.94 -6.80 13.63
C ALA A 66 -2.07 -7.80 13.35
N HIS A 67 -2.24 -8.27 12.13
CA HIS A 67 -3.38 -9.12 11.74
C HIS A 67 -3.39 -10.44 12.50
N GLY A 68 -2.23 -11.07 12.71
CA GLY A 68 -2.12 -12.31 13.47
C GLY A 68 -2.56 -12.17 14.94
N GLU A 69 -2.17 -11.08 15.61
CA GLU A 69 -2.61 -10.74 16.96
C GLU A 69 -4.12 -10.48 17.00
N ILE A 70 -4.61 -9.61 16.12
CA ILE A 70 -6.05 -9.27 16.00
C ILE A 70 -6.89 -10.53 15.76
N TRP A 71 -6.43 -11.40 14.88
CA TRP A 71 -7.12 -12.67 14.61
C TRP A 71 -7.20 -13.55 15.84
N ARG A 72 -6.07 -13.85 16.47
CA ARG A 72 -6.00 -14.78 17.61
C ARG A 72 -6.74 -14.27 18.84
N GLU A 73 -6.63 -12.97 19.12
CA GLU A 73 -7.11 -12.42 20.39
C GLU A 73 -8.54 -11.91 20.32
N ALA A 74 -8.96 -11.34 19.19
CA ALA A 74 -10.25 -10.68 19.09
C ALA A 74 -11.24 -11.36 18.12
N ILE A 75 -10.81 -11.74 16.91
CA ILE A 75 -11.75 -12.21 15.88
C ILE A 75 -12.06 -13.70 16.09
N SER A 76 -11.05 -14.56 16.07
CA SER A 76 -11.23 -16.02 16.11
C SER A 76 -12.07 -16.49 17.30
N PRO A 77 -11.88 -16.00 18.55
CA PRO A 77 -12.70 -16.42 19.69
C PRO A 77 -14.14 -15.91 19.68
N ASN A 78 -14.42 -14.86 18.92
CA ASN A 78 -15.72 -14.15 18.93
C ASN A 78 -16.49 -14.26 17.61
N ARG A 79 -15.87 -14.82 16.55
CA ARG A 79 -16.49 -14.92 15.24
C ARG A 79 -17.73 -15.82 15.22
N ARG A 80 -18.57 -15.62 14.23
CA ARG A 80 -19.68 -16.52 13.90
C ARG A 80 -19.27 -17.44 12.72
N PRO A 81 -19.82 -18.65 12.64
CA PRO A 81 -19.65 -19.49 11.45
C PRO A 81 -20.09 -18.77 10.16
N GLY A 82 -19.39 -19.03 9.05
CA GLY A 82 -19.73 -18.49 7.73
C GLY A 82 -19.36 -17.04 7.51
N GLN A 83 -18.55 -16.42 8.38
CA GLN A 83 -18.09 -15.04 8.18
C GLN A 83 -17.03 -14.94 7.08
N ALA A 84 -17.09 -13.85 6.33
CA ALA A 84 -16.07 -13.49 5.35
C ALA A 84 -15.00 -12.59 5.95
N LEU A 85 -13.73 -12.87 5.67
CA LEU A 85 -12.58 -12.04 5.98
C LEU A 85 -12.03 -11.45 4.68
N LEU A 86 -11.96 -10.12 4.59
CA LEU A 86 -11.44 -9.41 3.44
C LEU A 86 -10.11 -8.75 3.78
N PHE A 87 -9.19 -8.82 2.83
CA PHE A 87 -7.84 -8.28 2.94
C PHE A 87 -7.56 -7.34 1.78
N CYS A 88 -6.92 -6.20 2.02
CA CYS A 88 -6.47 -5.30 0.95
C CYS A 88 -5.03 -5.58 0.51
N HIS A 89 -4.36 -6.55 1.13
CA HIS A 89 -3.02 -7.04 0.77
C HIS A 89 -2.92 -8.53 1.08
N GLY A 90 -2.18 -9.27 0.25
CA GLY A 90 -2.05 -10.72 0.37
C GLY A 90 -1.19 -11.22 1.54
N PHE A 91 -0.44 -10.35 2.19
CA PHE A 91 0.59 -10.64 3.19
C PHE A 91 0.15 -11.63 4.27
N SER A 92 -0.95 -11.35 4.94
CA SER A 92 -1.34 -12.10 6.14
C SER A 92 -1.77 -13.54 5.87
N VAL A 93 -2.32 -13.78 4.70
CA VAL A 93 -2.75 -15.13 4.27
C VAL A 93 -1.58 -15.87 3.63
N GLU A 94 -0.84 -15.24 2.71
CA GLU A 94 0.31 -15.86 2.05
C GLU A 94 1.38 -16.32 3.04
N TYR A 95 1.65 -15.52 4.08
CA TYR A 95 2.68 -15.85 5.07
C TYR A 95 2.13 -16.48 6.36
N GLY A 96 0.89 -16.97 6.35
CA GLY A 96 0.33 -17.81 7.41
C GLY A 96 0.08 -17.10 8.75
N LEU A 97 -0.15 -15.78 8.75
CA LEU A 97 -0.51 -15.05 9.97
C LEU A 97 -1.96 -15.34 10.40
N ILE A 98 -2.80 -15.75 9.45
CA ILE A 98 -4.19 -16.07 9.66
C ILE A 98 -4.48 -17.47 9.10
N GLU A 99 -4.85 -18.36 10.00
CA GLU A 99 -5.37 -19.68 9.69
C GLU A 99 -6.84 -19.71 10.11
N ALA A 100 -7.74 -19.62 9.13
CA ALA A 100 -9.17 -19.59 9.40
C ALA A 100 -9.80 -20.98 9.23
N PRO A 101 -10.84 -21.32 10.04
CA PRO A 101 -11.59 -22.55 9.85
C PRO A 101 -12.26 -22.60 8.47
N ALA A 102 -12.50 -23.81 7.97
CA ALA A 102 -12.98 -24.07 6.60
C ALA A 102 -14.34 -23.43 6.26
N ASP A 103 -15.10 -23.02 7.27
CA ASP A 103 -16.38 -22.33 7.12
C ASP A 103 -16.26 -20.81 6.88
N CYS A 104 -15.03 -20.26 6.92
CA CYS A 104 -14.79 -18.85 6.60
C CYS A 104 -14.45 -18.65 5.13
N ASP A 105 -14.76 -17.48 4.61
CA ASP A 105 -14.19 -17.00 3.36
C ASP A 105 -12.90 -16.22 3.65
N LEU A 106 -11.86 -16.44 2.83
CA LEU A 106 -10.65 -15.60 2.81
C LEU A 106 -10.55 -14.95 1.44
N ILE A 107 -10.79 -13.65 1.40
CA ILE A 107 -10.99 -12.88 0.18
C ILE A 107 -9.96 -11.76 0.10
N LEU A 108 -9.20 -11.72 -0.98
CA LEU A 108 -8.41 -10.56 -1.36
C LEU A 108 -9.31 -9.56 -2.07
N ALA A 109 -9.26 -8.31 -1.64
CA ALA A 109 -9.96 -7.19 -2.28
C ALA A 109 -9.06 -5.94 -2.18
N ALA A 110 -8.11 -5.82 -3.11
CA ALA A 110 -6.98 -4.90 -3.07
C ALA A 110 -7.09 -3.79 -4.11
N PRO A 111 -7.56 -2.58 -3.76
CA PRO A 111 -7.39 -1.41 -4.63
C PRO A 111 -5.90 -1.07 -4.75
N LYS A 112 -5.37 -0.96 -5.98
CA LYS A 112 -3.94 -0.72 -6.22
C LYS A 112 -3.63 0.78 -6.20
N GLY A 113 -3.16 1.21 -5.05
CA GLY A 113 -2.70 2.57 -4.79
C GLY A 113 -2.88 3.00 -3.33
N PRO A 114 -2.25 4.10 -2.91
CA PRO A 114 -2.37 4.62 -1.55
C PRO A 114 -3.83 4.84 -1.14
N GLY A 115 -4.20 4.49 0.09
CA GLY A 115 -5.58 4.54 0.56
C GLY A 115 -6.30 5.88 0.30
N GLY A 116 -5.63 7.01 0.52
CA GLY A 116 -6.20 8.33 0.22
C GLY A 116 -6.54 8.54 -1.27
N MET A 117 -5.87 7.84 -2.18
CA MET A 117 -6.18 7.91 -3.63
C MET A 117 -7.44 7.15 -3.99
N VAL A 118 -7.78 6.06 -3.27
CA VAL A 118 -9.05 5.34 -3.44
C VAL A 118 -10.22 6.32 -3.27
N ARG A 119 -10.22 7.07 -2.16
CA ARG A 119 -11.27 8.04 -1.86
C ARG A 119 -11.30 9.19 -2.90
N LYS A 120 -10.15 9.77 -3.21
CA LYS A 120 -10.06 10.86 -4.20
C LYS A 120 -10.55 10.45 -5.59
N ALA A 121 -10.22 9.23 -6.04
CA ALA A 121 -10.71 8.71 -7.31
C ALA A 121 -12.23 8.50 -7.28
N TYR A 122 -12.74 7.91 -6.20
CA TYR A 122 -14.17 7.70 -5.99
C TYR A 122 -14.96 9.02 -6.08
N GLU A 123 -14.54 10.07 -5.36
CA GLU A 123 -15.18 11.39 -5.34
C GLU A 123 -15.20 12.07 -6.72
N LYS A 124 -14.22 11.79 -7.54
CA LYS A 124 -14.16 12.27 -8.93
C LYS A 124 -15.00 11.44 -9.92
N GLY A 125 -15.75 10.44 -9.43
CA GLY A 125 -16.47 9.52 -10.31
C GLY A 125 -15.59 8.54 -11.09
N ALA A 126 -14.28 8.49 -10.75
CA ALA A 126 -13.31 7.54 -11.27
C ALA A 126 -13.11 6.36 -10.29
N GLY A 127 -12.15 5.49 -10.56
CA GLY A 127 -11.74 4.39 -9.69
C GLY A 127 -10.25 4.11 -9.84
N LEU A 128 -9.71 3.31 -8.93
CA LEU A 128 -8.42 2.66 -9.10
C LEU A 128 -8.66 1.22 -9.59
N ILE A 129 -7.68 0.64 -10.27
CA ILE A 129 -7.70 -0.81 -10.56
C ILE A 129 -7.76 -1.55 -9.23
N GLY A 130 -8.63 -2.55 -9.15
CA GLY A 130 -8.77 -3.43 -8.00
C GLY A 130 -8.39 -4.87 -8.35
N PHE A 131 -7.65 -5.54 -7.49
CA PHE A 131 -7.40 -6.96 -7.59
C PHE A 131 -8.26 -7.73 -6.59
N TRP A 132 -8.83 -8.85 -7.04
CA TRP A 132 -9.55 -9.77 -6.18
C TRP A 132 -9.02 -11.20 -6.31
N GLY A 133 -9.15 -11.96 -5.25
CA GLY A 133 -8.78 -13.37 -5.23
C GLY A 133 -9.41 -14.10 -4.05
N VAL A 134 -9.50 -15.41 -4.11
CA VAL A 134 -10.06 -16.24 -3.07
C VAL A 134 -9.04 -17.28 -2.64
N ALA A 135 -8.68 -17.29 -1.37
CA ALA A 135 -7.86 -18.35 -0.78
C ALA A 135 -8.70 -19.46 -0.19
N GLN A 136 -9.90 -19.13 0.33
CA GLN A 136 -10.85 -20.07 0.91
C GLN A 136 -12.27 -19.59 0.66
N ASP A 137 -13.15 -20.47 0.22
CA ASP A 137 -14.57 -20.22 -0.06
C ASP A 137 -15.44 -21.18 0.78
N GLY A 138 -15.74 -20.76 1.98
CA GLY A 138 -16.59 -21.54 2.90
C GLY A 138 -18.08 -21.37 2.62
N SER A 139 -18.47 -20.23 2.02
CA SER A 139 -19.86 -19.88 1.72
C SER A 139 -20.33 -20.30 0.33
N GLY A 140 -19.42 -20.43 -0.64
CA GLY A 140 -19.68 -20.53 -2.07
C GLY A 140 -19.91 -19.18 -2.77
N GLU A 141 -19.77 -18.06 -2.06
CA GLU A 141 -20.05 -16.70 -2.55
C GLU A 141 -18.83 -15.76 -2.45
N ALA A 142 -17.66 -16.27 -2.06
CA ALA A 142 -16.48 -15.48 -1.77
C ALA A 142 -16.05 -14.60 -2.96
N ALA A 143 -16.05 -15.13 -4.18
CA ALA A 143 -15.70 -14.40 -5.39
C ALA A 143 -16.67 -13.22 -5.66
N ALA A 144 -17.98 -13.48 -5.55
CA ALA A 144 -19.00 -12.45 -5.75
C ALA A 144 -18.88 -11.33 -4.71
N LEU A 145 -18.62 -11.67 -3.45
CA LEU A 145 -18.43 -10.71 -2.37
C LEU A 145 -17.17 -9.83 -2.59
N GLY A 146 -16.04 -10.42 -2.98
CA GLY A 146 -14.81 -9.70 -3.26
C GLY A 146 -14.97 -8.69 -4.39
N GLN A 147 -15.60 -9.10 -5.49
CA GLN A 147 -15.89 -8.23 -6.61
C GLN A 147 -16.88 -7.12 -6.24
N ALA A 148 -17.96 -7.43 -5.52
CA ALA A 148 -18.93 -6.46 -5.05
C ALA A 148 -18.32 -5.42 -4.10
N TYR A 149 -17.42 -5.85 -3.20
CA TYR A 149 -16.69 -4.96 -2.31
C TYR A 149 -15.83 -3.97 -3.10
N LEU A 150 -15.04 -4.44 -4.06
CA LEU A 150 -14.24 -3.56 -4.91
C LEU A 150 -15.10 -2.63 -5.79
N ALA A 151 -16.23 -3.11 -6.29
CA ALA A 151 -17.18 -2.28 -7.03
C ALA A 151 -17.71 -1.13 -6.15
N ALA A 152 -18.06 -1.42 -4.88
CA ALA A 152 -18.50 -0.42 -3.91
C ALA A 152 -17.39 0.58 -3.54
N LEU A 153 -16.12 0.22 -3.65
CA LEU A 153 -14.98 1.15 -3.54
C LEU A 153 -14.76 2.00 -4.80
N GLY A 154 -15.52 1.77 -5.87
CA GLY A 154 -15.40 2.46 -7.15
C GLY A 154 -14.43 1.81 -8.14
N CYS A 155 -13.78 0.70 -7.77
CA CYS A 155 -12.80 0.03 -8.65
C CYS A 155 -13.42 -0.49 -9.95
N GLY A 156 -14.70 -0.83 -9.95
CA GLY A 156 -15.43 -1.24 -11.17
C GLY A 156 -15.41 -0.21 -12.30
N ARG A 157 -15.12 1.06 -12.03
CA ARG A 157 -15.01 2.13 -13.02
C ARG A 157 -13.67 2.13 -13.77
N ALA A 158 -12.63 1.53 -13.16
CA ALA A 158 -11.30 1.42 -13.76
C ALA A 158 -11.01 -0.01 -14.26
N GLY A 159 -11.39 -1.00 -13.47
CA GLY A 159 -11.23 -2.42 -13.75
C GLY A 159 -11.02 -3.23 -12.49
N ILE A 160 -11.58 -4.44 -12.47
CA ILE A 160 -11.43 -5.42 -11.39
C ILE A 160 -10.83 -6.69 -12.01
N ILE A 161 -9.64 -7.07 -11.55
CA ILE A 161 -8.82 -8.12 -12.14
C ILE A 161 -8.66 -9.26 -11.13
N GLU A 162 -8.80 -10.48 -11.60
CA GLU A 162 -8.56 -11.68 -10.78
C GLU A 162 -7.06 -11.91 -10.57
N THR A 163 -6.70 -12.34 -9.37
CA THR A 163 -5.33 -12.71 -8.97
C THR A 163 -5.37 -13.72 -7.82
N THR A 164 -4.23 -14.03 -7.23
CA THR A 164 -4.11 -14.85 -6.03
C THR A 164 -3.47 -14.05 -4.89
N PHE A 165 -3.68 -14.48 -3.64
CA PHE A 165 -2.98 -13.90 -2.48
C PHE A 165 -1.45 -13.92 -2.67
N ARG A 166 -0.93 -15.03 -3.19
CA ARG A 166 0.49 -15.20 -3.47
C ARG A 166 1.00 -14.22 -4.52
N GLU A 167 0.32 -14.13 -5.65
CA GLU A 167 0.72 -13.24 -6.75
C GLU A 167 0.68 -11.78 -6.32
N GLU A 168 -0.37 -11.38 -5.63
CA GLU A 168 -0.53 -10.02 -5.13
C GLU A 168 0.55 -9.69 -4.08
N ALA A 169 0.77 -10.55 -3.08
CA ALA A 169 1.78 -10.32 -2.05
C ALA A 169 3.20 -10.23 -2.63
N LEU A 170 3.56 -11.14 -3.56
CA LEU A 170 4.87 -11.12 -4.22
C LEU A 170 5.06 -9.86 -5.08
N ALA A 171 4.05 -9.52 -5.89
CA ALA A 171 4.14 -8.37 -6.79
C ALA A 171 4.22 -7.05 -6.02
N ASP A 172 3.39 -6.89 -4.99
CA ASP A 172 3.33 -5.68 -4.18
C ASP A 172 4.65 -5.46 -3.41
N ILE A 173 5.07 -6.46 -2.61
CA ILE A 173 6.29 -6.35 -1.79
C ILE A 173 7.54 -6.21 -2.65
N LEU A 174 7.69 -7.03 -3.70
CA LEU A 174 8.84 -6.93 -4.61
C LEU A 174 8.83 -5.60 -5.35
N GLY A 175 7.68 -5.18 -5.87
CA GLY A 175 7.53 -3.91 -6.58
C GLY A 175 7.90 -2.71 -5.71
N GLU A 176 7.43 -2.70 -4.45
CA GLU A 176 7.79 -1.64 -3.50
C GLU A 176 9.27 -1.64 -3.14
N GLN A 177 9.85 -2.81 -2.82
CA GLN A 177 11.25 -2.88 -2.41
C GLN A 177 12.21 -2.59 -3.58
N ALA A 178 11.95 -3.17 -4.74
CA ALA A 178 12.87 -3.10 -5.86
C ALA A 178 12.75 -1.80 -6.67
N VAL A 179 11.53 -1.25 -6.82
CA VAL A 179 11.26 -0.16 -7.76
C VAL A 179 10.62 1.05 -7.08
N LEU A 180 9.38 0.90 -6.56
CA LEU A 180 8.51 2.02 -6.23
C LEU A 180 8.96 2.83 -5.00
N VAL A 181 9.60 2.18 -4.04
CA VAL A 181 10.06 2.81 -2.80
C VAL A 181 11.56 2.62 -2.64
N GLY A 182 12.04 1.39 -2.45
CA GLY A 182 13.44 1.12 -2.16
C GLY A 182 14.38 1.54 -3.30
N GLY A 183 14.11 1.08 -4.51
CA GLY A 183 14.90 1.42 -5.70
C GLY A 183 14.87 2.91 -6.03
N LEU A 184 13.67 3.51 -6.03
CA LEU A 184 13.50 4.94 -6.29
C LEU A 184 14.30 5.81 -5.31
N CYS A 185 14.16 5.52 -4.00
CA CYS A 185 14.91 6.27 -2.98
C CYS A 185 16.42 6.07 -3.12
N ALA A 186 16.89 4.86 -3.42
CA ALA A 186 18.31 4.58 -3.59
C ALA A 186 18.90 5.37 -4.77
N LEU A 187 18.22 5.41 -5.91
CA LEU A 187 18.64 6.19 -7.09
C LEU A 187 18.61 7.70 -6.82
N ALA A 188 17.59 8.19 -6.13
CA ALA A 188 17.47 9.60 -5.77
C ALA A 188 18.61 10.05 -4.83
N HIS A 189 18.92 9.25 -3.80
CA HIS A 189 20.00 9.51 -2.86
C HIS A 189 21.37 9.53 -3.57
N GLU A 190 21.69 8.48 -4.31
CA GLU A 190 22.99 8.37 -5.00
C GLU A 190 23.15 9.44 -6.08
N GLY A 191 22.08 9.77 -6.83
CA GLY A 191 22.06 10.85 -7.80
C GLY A 191 22.33 12.20 -7.16
N PHE A 192 21.62 12.53 -6.08
CA PHE A 192 21.82 13.75 -5.31
C PHE A 192 23.26 13.88 -4.80
N GLU A 193 23.75 12.86 -4.11
CA GLU A 193 25.10 12.86 -3.56
C GLU A 193 26.18 12.97 -4.63
N THR A 194 25.98 12.31 -5.78
CA THR A 194 26.92 12.36 -6.90
C THR A 194 27.00 13.76 -7.50
N LEU A 195 25.86 14.43 -7.69
CA LEU A 195 25.83 15.82 -8.18
C LEU A 195 26.51 16.77 -7.19
N VAL A 196 26.25 16.63 -5.89
CA VAL A 196 26.90 17.46 -4.87
C VAL A 196 28.42 17.23 -4.85
N ARG A 197 28.88 15.97 -4.93
CA ARG A 197 30.32 15.64 -5.06
C ARG A 197 30.94 16.23 -6.33
N ALA A 198 30.19 16.38 -7.40
CA ALA A 198 30.61 17.02 -8.64
C ALA A 198 30.60 18.57 -8.58
N GLY A 199 30.21 19.15 -7.45
CA GLY A 199 30.19 20.61 -7.24
C GLY A 199 28.88 21.30 -7.59
N VAL A 200 27.80 20.53 -7.87
CA VAL A 200 26.46 21.10 -8.07
C VAL A 200 25.85 21.49 -6.72
N GLY A 201 25.23 22.66 -6.66
CA GLY A 201 24.56 23.12 -5.45
C GLY A 201 23.38 22.23 -5.05
N GLU A 202 23.20 22.00 -3.74
CA GLU A 202 22.21 21.05 -3.19
C GLU A 202 20.77 21.29 -3.68
N ARG A 203 20.34 22.55 -3.87
CA ARG A 203 18.99 22.85 -4.38
C ARG A 203 18.79 22.34 -5.81
N MET A 204 19.79 22.55 -6.68
CA MET A 204 19.75 22.07 -8.07
C MET A 204 19.80 20.54 -8.08
N ALA A 205 20.71 19.94 -7.33
CA ALA A 205 20.81 18.48 -7.20
C ALA A 205 19.47 17.87 -6.75
N TYR A 206 18.78 18.47 -5.77
CA TYR A 206 17.47 18.01 -5.32
C TYR A 206 16.39 18.12 -6.41
N ILE A 207 16.36 19.23 -7.15
CA ILE A 207 15.37 19.43 -8.22
C ILE A 207 15.52 18.33 -9.27
N ASP A 208 16.74 18.14 -9.79
CA ASP A 208 17.01 17.24 -10.91
C ASP A 208 16.95 15.75 -10.54
N THR A 209 17.09 15.39 -9.25
CA THR A 209 17.10 13.97 -8.84
C THR A 209 15.88 13.54 -8.03
N VAL A 210 15.10 14.48 -7.49
CA VAL A 210 13.95 14.17 -6.65
C VAL A 210 12.67 14.83 -7.15
N HIS A 211 12.70 16.16 -7.31
CA HIS A 211 11.48 16.91 -7.64
C HIS A 211 10.91 16.54 -9.01
N GLU A 212 11.77 16.39 -10.02
CA GLU A 212 11.36 16.07 -11.40
C GLU A 212 10.88 14.63 -11.58
N LEU A 213 11.18 13.71 -10.65
CA LEU A 213 10.67 12.33 -10.70
C LEU A 213 9.16 12.28 -10.86
N LYS A 214 8.42 13.21 -10.22
CA LYS A 214 6.97 13.28 -10.36
C LYS A 214 6.54 13.46 -11.82
N TYR A 215 7.18 14.36 -12.54
CA TYR A 215 6.78 14.68 -13.91
C TYR A 215 7.07 13.53 -14.87
N LEU A 216 8.19 12.84 -14.67
CA LEU A 216 8.53 11.64 -15.46
C LEU A 216 7.61 10.46 -15.11
N ALA A 217 7.26 10.29 -13.84
CA ALA A 217 6.29 9.28 -13.42
C ALA A 217 4.90 9.55 -14.03
N ASP A 218 4.46 10.80 -14.06
CA ASP A 218 3.20 11.18 -14.71
C ASP A 218 3.23 10.85 -16.22
N LEU A 219 4.32 11.16 -16.92
CA LEU A 219 4.50 10.82 -18.35
C LEU A 219 4.49 9.31 -18.60
N ILE A 220 5.17 8.54 -17.77
CA ILE A 220 5.16 7.07 -17.86
C ILE A 220 3.74 6.53 -17.63
N HIS A 221 3.03 7.08 -16.65
CA HIS A 221 1.65 6.68 -16.35
C HIS A 221 0.70 6.96 -17.53
N GLU A 222 0.83 8.12 -18.15
CA GLU A 222 -0.05 8.58 -19.23
C GLU A 222 0.27 7.95 -20.59
N ARG A 223 1.56 7.73 -20.90
CA ARG A 223 2.04 7.38 -22.24
C ARG A 223 2.86 6.12 -22.33
N GLY A 224 3.14 5.46 -21.20
CA GLY A 224 4.11 4.36 -21.12
C GLY A 224 5.55 4.85 -21.23
N VAL A 225 6.51 3.93 -21.06
CA VAL A 225 7.95 4.25 -21.08
C VAL A 225 8.38 4.81 -22.45
N ALA A 226 7.93 4.20 -23.56
CA ALA A 226 8.25 4.70 -24.90
C ALA A 226 7.71 6.11 -25.14
N GLY A 227 6.45 6.38 -24.77
CA GLY A 227 5.85 7.70 -24.94
C GLY A 227 6.45 8.76 -24.00
N MET A 228 7.02 8.38 -22.88
CA MET A 228 7.80 9.26 -22.04
C MET A 228 9.08 9.69 -22.77
N PHE A 229 9.81 8.76 -23.40
CA PHE A 229 11.01 9.08 -24.18
C PHE A 229 10.70 10.05 -25.35
N GLU A 230 9.59 9.85 -26.05
CA GLU A 230 9.13 10.77 -27.11
C GLU A 230 8.78 12.19 -26.60
N ALA A 231 8.54 12.36 -25.31
CA ALA A 231 8.11 13.62 -24.71
C ALA A 231 9.24 14.43 -24.04
N ILE A 232 10.43 13.85 -23.91
CA ILE A 232 11.60 14.51 -23.33
C ILE A 232 12.57 14.99 -24.44
N SER A 233 13.67 15.64 -24.05
CA SER A 233 14.68 16.09 -25.04
C SER A 233 15.50 14.93 -25.59
N ASP A 234 15.89 15.02 -26.86
CA ASP A 234 16.79 14.06 -27.52
C ASP A 234 18.08 13.82 -26.73
N THR A 235 18.59 14.83 -26.06
CA THR A 235 19.78 14.73 -25.21
C THR A 235 19.54 13.83 -24.00
N ALA A 236 18.39 13.96 -23.35
CA ALA A 236 18.03 13.14 -22.20
C ALA A 236 17.75 11.69 -22.63
N GLU A 237 17.01 11.49 -23.72
CA GLU A 237 16.72 10.17 -24.28
C GLU A 237 18.01 9.46 -24.67
N PHE A 238 18.88 10.10 -25.44
CA PHE A 238 20.15 9.52 -25.88
C PHE A 238 21.00 9.08 -24.69
N GLY A 239 21.20 9.98 -23.70
CA GLY A 239 21.98 9.67 -22.51
C GLY A 239 21.37 8.53 -21.67
N ALA A 240 20.03 8.48 -21.56
CA ALA A 240 19.34 7.42 -20.84
C ALA A 240 19.59 6.06 -21.51
N HIS A 241 19.49 5.96 -22.82
CA HIS A 241 19.75 4.71 -23.56
C HIS A 241 21.20 4.24 -23.45
N GLU A 242 22.17 5.16 -23.34
CA GLU A 242 23.58 4.79 -23.13
C GLU A 242 23.84 4.16 -21.75
N VAL A 243 23.18 4.65 -20.69
CA VAL A 243 23.48 4.21 -19.31
C VAL A 243 22.53 3.14 -18.77
N GLU A 244 21.33 3.02 -19.33
CA GLU A 244 20.32 2.05 -18.86
C GLU A 244 20.85 0.61 -18.78
N PRO A 245 21.57 0.07 -19.78
CA PRO A 245 22.08 -1.32 -19.72
C PRO A 245 23.00 -1.58 -18.53
N ALA A 246 23.88 -0.62 -18.21
CA ALA A 246 24.82 -0.74 -17.10
C ALA A 246 24.09 -0.67 -15.74
N ILE A 247 23.12 0.22 -15.61
CA ILE A 247 22.29 0.31 -14.38
C ILE A 247 21.51 -0.98 -14.18
N ARG A 248 20.86 -1.51 -15.24
CA ARG A 248 20.12 -2.79 -15.16
C ARG A 248 21.00 -3.96 -14.74
N GLU A 249 22.21 -4.03 -15.27
CA GLU A 249 23.18 -5.08 -14.89
C GLU A 249 23.56 -4.97 -13.41
N ALA A 250 23.80 -3.75 -12.92
CA ALA A 250 24.17 -3.51 -11.53
C ALA A 250 23.04 -3.84 -10.53
N VAL A 251 21.78 -3.53 -10.86
CA VAL A 251 20.65 -3.78 -9.95
C VAL A 251 20.09 -5.20 -10.00
N ARG A 252 20.27 -5.93 -11.10
CA ARG A 252 19.73 -7.29 -11.30
C ARG A 252 20.00 -8.23 -10.14
N PRO A 253 21.25 -8.39 -9.63
CA PRO A 253 21.54 -9.30 -8.51
C PRO A 253 20.81 -8.88 -7.22
N VAL A 254 20.53 -7.58 -7.04
CA VAL A 254 19.77 -7.07 -5.90
C VAL A 254 18.31 -7.48 -6.03
N PHE A 255 17.71 -7.31 -7.20
CA PHE A 255 16.32 -7.67 -7.47
C PHE A 255 16.08 -9.18 -7.32
N GLU A 256 17.01 -10.01 -7.83
CA GLU A 256 16.95 -11.46 -7.66
C GLU A 256 17.00 -11.89 -6.18
N ARG A 257 17.84 -11.24 -5.37
CA ARG A 257 17.86 -11.48 -3.91
C ARG A 257 16.57 -11.06 -3.24
N ILE A 258 16.02 -9.89 -3.59
CA ILE A 258 14.72 -9.43 -3.06
C ILE A 258 13.62 -10.44 -3.43
N ALA A 259 13.58 -10.87 -4.68
CA ALA A 259 12.59 -11.84 -5.13
C ALA A 259 12.66 -13.18 -4.37
N ALA A 260 13.87 -13.70 -4.16
CA ALA A 260 14.08 -14.91 -3.38
C ALA A 260 13.67 -14.74 -1.91
N ASP A 261 14.01 -13.62 -1.30
CA ASP A 261 13.74 -13.29 0.10
C ASP A 261 12.23 -13.12 0.37
N VAL A 262 11.51 -12.47 -0.55
CA VAL A 262 10.06 -12.33 -0.49
C VAL A 262 9.36 -13.67 -0.73
N ALA A 263 9.78 -14.41 -1.76
CA ALA A 263 9.16 -15.69 -2.11
C ALA A 263 9.35 -16.78 -1.04
N SER A 264 10.47 -16.75 -0.30
CA SER A 264 10.72 -17.68 0.82
C SER A 264 9.99 -17.31 2.11
N GLY A 265 9.44 -16.11 2.21
CA GLY A 265 8.85 -15.55 3.43
C GLY A 265 9.89 -15.05 4.46
N ASP A 266 11.19 -15.03 4.12
CA ASP A 266 12.22 -14.53 5.04
C ASP A 266 12.01 -13.04 5.38
N PHE A 267 11.61 -12.24 4.40
CA PHE A 267 11.23 -10.85 4.64
C PHE A 267 10.07 -10.74 5.64
N ALA A 268 9.00 -11.51 5.43
CA ALA A 268 7.84 -11.48 6.32
C ALA A 268 8.21 -11.87 7.76
N ARG A 269 9.02 -12.92 7.92
CA ARG A 269 9.51 -13.35 9.25
C ARG A 269 10.31 -12.25 9.96
N ARG A 270 11.21 -11.57 9.24
CA ARG A 270 12.00 -10.46 9.83
C ARG A 270 11.12 -9.27 10.18
N TRP A 271 10.14 -8.95 9.35
CA TRP A 271 9.22 -7.85 9.63
C TRP A 271 8.36 -8.11 10.86
N ILE A 272 7.80 -9.31 10.98
CA ILE A 272 7.02 -9.70 12.16
C ILE A 272 7.89 -9.68 13.43
N ALA A 273 9.11 -10.19 13.37
CA ALA A 273 10.03 -10.15 14.51
C ALA A 273 10.36 -8.70 14.94
N ASP A 274 10.57 -7.76 14.01
CA ASP A 274 10.77 -6.34 14.33
C ASP A 274 9.52 -5.72 14.95
N TYR A 275 8.33 -6.09 14.48
CA TYR A 275 7.06 -5.65 15.08
C TYR A 275 6.94 -6.13 16.53
N GLU A 276 7.15 -7.39 16.80
CA GLU A 276 7.11 -7.98 18.13
C GLU A 276 8.17 -7.35 19.08
N ALA A 277 9.32 -6.97 18.54
CA ALA A 277 10.36 -6.20 19.24
C ALA A 277 10.05 -4.70 19.38
N GLY A 278 8.83 -4.26 19.09
CA GLY A 278 8.39 -2.86 19.20
C GLY A 278 8.85 -1.96 18.05
N ARG A 279 9.15 -2.52 16.89
CA ARG A 279 9.58 -1.84 15.65
C ARG A 279 10.89 -1.05 15.82
N ALA A 280 11.85 -1.62 16.53
CA ALA A 280 13.10 -0.94 16.84
C ALA A 280 13.91 -0.62 15.58
N THR A 281 14.03 -1.59 14.67
CA THR A 281 14.74 -1.42 13.38
C THR A 281 14.06 -0.39 12.49
N LEU A 282 12.74 -0.46 12.35
CA LEU A 282 11.99 0.49 11.54
C LEU A 282 12.10 1.93 12.08
N LYS A 283 12.02 2.10 13.40
CA LYS A 283 12.15 3.42 14.04
C LYS A 283 13.55 4.01 13.83
N ALA A 284 14.60 3.21 13.96
CA ALA A 284 15.98 3.65 13.72
C ALA A 284 16.19 4.06 12.25
N ARG A 285 15.67 3.28 11.29
CA ARG A 285 15.75 3.61 9.85
C ARG A 285 14.98 4.88 9.50
N ARG A 286 13.81 5.11 10.10
CA ARG A 286 13.05 6.37 9.93
C ARG A 286 13.81 7.59 10.44
N ALA A 287 14.46 7.47 11.59
CA ALA A 287 15.29 8.56 12.12
C ALA A 287 16.45 8.88 11.16
N ALA A 288 17.19 7.85 10.74
CA ALA A 288 18.30 8.01 9.80
C ALA A 288 17.87 8.62 8.44
N ALA A 289 16.71 8.24 7.91
CA ALA A 289 16.19 8.81 6.68
C ALA A 289 15.92 10.32 6.81
N GLY A 290 15.41 10.76 7.97
CA GLY A 290 15.16 12.18 8.23
C GLY A 290 16.43 13.03 8.39
N GLU A 291 17.59 12.41 8.60
CA GLU A 291 18.89 13.07 8.74
C GLU A 291 19.66 13.19 7.41
N HIS A 292 19.12 12.63 6.32
CA HIS A 292 19.80 12.67 5.02
C HIS A 292 19.92 14.11 4.49
N PRO A 293 21.10 14.52 3.92
CA PRO A 293 21.32 15.90 3.45
C PRO A 293 20.29 16.42 2.45
N LEU A 294 19.68 15.55 1.64
CA LEU A 294 18.66 15.97 0.66
C LEU A 294 17.37 16.52 1.30
N GLU A 295 17.12 16.23 2.59
CA GLU A 295 15.89 16.69 3.26
C GLU A 295 15.83 18.21 3.44
N SER A 296 16.96 18.86 3.66
CA SER A 296 17.05 20.32 3.82
C SER A 296 16.59 21.08 2.57
N PRO A 297 17.22 20.90 1.39
CA PRO A 297 16.77 21.57 0.15
C PRO A 297 15.36 21.14 -0.25
N GLY A 298 14.95 19.90 0.06
CA GLY A 298 13.60 19.44 -0.16
C GLY A 298 12.56 20.20 0.67
N ALA A 299 12.84 20.46 1.95
CA ALA A 299 11.96 21.25 2.80
C ALA A 299 11.83 22.69 2.31
N GLU A 300 12.95 23.32 1.90
CA GLU A 300 12.94 24.66 1.33
C GLU A 300 12.09 24.75 0.06
N LEU A 301 12.21 23.78 -0.85
CA LEU A 301 11.44 23.75 -2.09
C LEU A 301 9.94 23.56 -1.82
N ARG A 302 9.56 22.64 -0.93
CA ARG A 302 8.16 22.46 -0.54
C ARG A 302 7.54 23.73 0.03
N ALA A 303 8.27 24.46 0.90
CA ALA A 303 7.81 25.73 1.45
C ALA A 303 7.59 26.81 0.36
N LEU A 304 8.42 26.83 -0.69
CA LEU A 304 8.23 27.75 -1.82
C LEU A 304 6.97 27.41 -2.66
N LEU A 305 6.63 26.13 -2.78
CA LEU A 305 5.46 25.67 -3.53
C LEU A 305 4.15 25.93 -2.76
N ASP A 306 4.13 25.69 -1.44
CA ASP A 306 2.96 25.89 -0.58
C ASP A 306 2.54 27.37 -0.46
N THR A 307 3.46 28.30 -0.64
CA THR A 307 3.14 29.75 -0.64
C THR A 307 2.42 30.23 -1.90
N LYS A 308 2.22 29.39 -2.90
CA LYS A 308 1.60 29.74 -4.20
C LYS A 308 0.23 29.08 -4.42
N THR A 309 -0.27 28.32 -3.44
CA THR A 309 -1.61 27.74 -3.43
C THR A 309 -2.50 28.47 -2.44
#